data_e83bf2043418fc1d1fadcf61fa3b5567
#
_entry.id   e83bf2043418fc1d1fadcf61fa3b5567
#
_cell.length_a   1.000
_cell.length_b   1.000
_cell.length_c   1.000
_cell.angle_alpha   90.00
_cell.angle_beta   90.00
_cell.angle_gamma   90.00
#
_symmetry.space_group_name_H-M   'P 1'
#
loop_
_entity.id
_entity.type
_entity.pdbx_description
1 polymer ?
#
loop_
_entity_poly.entity_id
_entity_poly.type
_entity_poly.pdbx_seq_one_letter_code
_entity_poly.pdbx_strand_id
1 'polypeptide(L)'
;MTDHYFSEMPDVEAQPRRITVRLAGRDVEVTTASGVFSPGRLDLGTQVLLRAVPAPPPGDLLDLGSGWGPIALQAGLEAQDAGVGVRIWALDVNRRSLGLTEENAHALGLDSIRPVTPDQVPENLEFDAIWSNPPIRVGKEVLHDLLTTWLPRLRRGGEAWLVVSKNLGADSLRKWIEETLGDAFTATKHSSAKGFRVILIRREA
;
A
#
# COMPACT_ATOMS: atom_id res chain seq x y z
N MET A 1 -19.99 -13.24 5.99
CA MET A 1 -18.66 -13.51 6.60
C MET A 1 -17.86 -12.23 6.41
N THR A 2 -17.77 -11.44 7.46
CA THR A 2 -17.01 -10.17 7.50
C THR A 2 -15.53 -10.54 7.46
N ASP A 3 -14.80 -9.90 6.57
CA ASP A 3 -13.41 -10.23 6.29
C ASP A 3 -12.51 -9.94 7.52
N HIS A 4 -12.10 -11.00 8.21
CA HIS A 4 -11.29 -10.97 9.44
C HIS A 4 -9.83 -10.48 9.25
N TYR A 5 -9.40 -10.10 8.05
CA TYR A 5 -8.01 -9.67 7.82
C TYR A 5 -7.73 -8.19 8.11
N PHE A 6 -8.75 -7.41 8.47
CA PHE A 6 -8.59 -6.03 8.99
C PHE A 6 -8.62 -5.97 10.53
N SER A 7 -8.60 -7.10 11.21
CA SER A 7 -8.41 -7.18 12.66
C SER A 7 -6.92 -7.28 12.99
N GLU A 8 -6.52 -6.78 14.14
CA GLU A 8 -5.15 -6.85 14.64
C GLU A 8 -4.63 -8.31 14.70
N MET A 9 -5.49 -9.24 15.03
CA MET A 9 -5.23 -10.69 15.01
C MET A 9 -6.38 -11.42 14.30
N PRO A 10 -6.11 -12.09 13.17
CA PRO A 10 -7.11 -12.93 12.51
C PRO A 10 -7.51 -14.14 13.37
N ASP A 11 -8.81 -14.43 13.44
CA ASP A 11 -9.36 -15.57 14.19
C ASP A 11 -9.04 -16.95 13.56
N VAL A 12 -8.46 -16.97 12.37
CA VAL A 12 -8.09 -18.21 11.66
C VAL A 12 -6.63 -18.59 11.94
N GLU A 13 -6.37 -19.89 12.10
CA GLU A 13 -5.02 -20.39 12.25
C GLU A 13 -4.15 -20.03 11.05
N ALA A 14 -2.91 -19.63 11.31
CA ALA A 14 -1.96 -19.33 10.25
C ALA A 14 -1.56 -20.62 9.52
N GLN A 15 -1.85 -20.69 8.22
CA GLN A 15 -1.36 -21.72 7.34
C GLN A 15 -0.39 -21.09 6.32
N PRO A 16 0.91 -21.08 6.63
CA PRO A 16 1.92 -20.51 5.74
C PRO A 16 1.97 -21.27 4.41
N ARG A 17 2.19 -20.53 3.33
CA ARG A 17 2.43 -21.10 2.00
C ARG A 17 3.42 -20.24 1.24
N ARG A 18 4.23 -20.87 0.43
CA ARG A 18 5.10 -20.18 -0.52
C ARG A 18 4.38 -20.02 -1.85
N ILE A 19 4.50 -18.85 -2.43
CA ILE A 19 3.99 -18.55 -3.77
C ILE A 19 5.08 -17.83 -4.57
N THR A 20 5.09 -18.04 -5.88
CA THR A 20 5.93 -17.25 -6.78
C THR A 20 5.10 -16.11 -7.34
N VAL A 21 5.62 -14.91 -7.25
CA VAL A 21 5.00 -13.68 -7.77
C VAL A 21 6.00 -12.88 -8.60
N ARG A 22 5.50 -12.10 -9.57
CA ARG A 22 6.35 -11.23 -10.37
C ARG A 22 6.37 -9.82 -9.79
N LEU A 23 7.54 -9.41 -9.26
CA LEU A 23 7.81 -8.06 -8.72
C LEU A 23 9.08 -7.50 -9.35
N ALA A 24 9.12 -6.20 -9.62
CA ALA A 24 10.27 -5.51 -10.22
C ALA A 24 10.84 -6.24 -11.46
N GLY A 25 9.95 -6.77 -12.32
CA GLY A 25 10.33 -7.46 -13.55
C GLY A 25 10.88 -8.87 -13.39
N ARG A 26 10.98 -9.44 -12.19
CA ARG A 26 11.51 -10.78 -11.88
C ARG A 26 10.54 -11.62 -11.07
N ASP A 27 10.66 -12.93 -11.16
CA ASP A 27 9.90 -13.87 -10.35
C ASP A 27 10.60 -14.02 -8.99
N VAL A 28 9.86 -13.82 -7.91
CA VAL A 28 10.34 -13.94 -6.52
C VAL A 28 9.45 -14.90 -5.75
N GLU A 29 10.05 -15.68 -4.86
CA GLU A 29 9.32 -16.53 -3.92
C GLU A 29 9.04 -15.73 -2.65
N VAL A 30 7.78 -15.76 -2.19
CA VAL A 30 7.33 -15.09 -0.97
C VAL A 30 6.49 -16.02 -0.12
N THR A 31 6.51 -15.80 1.18
CA THR A 31 5.61 -16.47 2.14
C THR A 31 4.34 -15.65 2.33
N THR A 32 3.20 -16.33 2.32
CA THR A 32 1.89 -15.79 2.69
C THR A 32 1.20 -16.72 3.66
N ALA A 33 0.03 -16.34 4.22
CA ALA A 33 -0.74 -17.23 5.08
C ALA A 33 -2.24 -16.93 5.01
N SER A 34 -3.06 -17.84 5.53
CA SER A 34 -4.48 -17.55 5.81
C SER A 34 -4.62 -16.36 6.77
N GLY A 35 -5.72 -15.61 6.65
CA GLY A 35 -5.99 -14.44 7.50
C GLY A 35 -5.28 -13.15 7.09
N VAL A 36 -4.65 -13.13 5.90
CA VAL A 36 -4.13 -11.91 5.27
C VAL A 36 -4.82 -11.66 3.94
N PHE A 37 -4.72 -10.45 3.43
CA PHE A 37 -5.30 -10.11 2.13
C PHE A 37 -4.61 -10.87 0.98
N SER A 38 -5.42 -11.48 0.09
CA SER A 38 -4.96 -12.20 -1.11
C SER A 38 -3.83 -13.22 -0.88
N PRO A 39 -4.02 -14.23 0.00
CA PRO A 39 -2.92 -15.11 0.43
C PRO A 39 -2.44 -16.10 -0.65
N GLY A 40 -3.15 -16.24 -1.75
CA GLY A 40 -2.82 -17.23 -2.79
C GLY A 40 -2.18 -16.66 -4.05
N ARG A 41 -2.11 -15.34 -4.17
CA ARG A 41 -1.61 -14.67 -5.39
C ARG A 41 -1.42 -13.18 -5.16
N LEU A 42 -0.66 -12.53 -6.05
CA LEU A 42 -0.64 -11.08 -6.12
C LEU A 42 -2.01 -10.57 -6.59
N ASP A 43 -2.66 -9.73 -5.77
CA ASP A 43 -3.99 -9.16 -6.06
C ASP A 43 -3.99 -8.38 -7.39
N LEU A 44 -5.12 -8.43 -8.09
CA LEU A 44 -5.23 -7.79 -9.41
C LEU A 44 -5.18 -6.26 -9.32
N GLY A 45 -5.78 -5.66 -8.28
CA GLY A 45 -5.69 -4.23 -8.01
C GLY A 45 -4.25 -3.82 -7.74
N THR A 46 -3.56 -4.56 -6.88
CA THR A 46 -2.13 -4.36 -6.60
C THR A 46 -1.29 -4.46 -7.88
N GLN A 47 -1.53 -5.45 -8.75
CA GLN A 47 -0.83 -5.54 -10.05
C GLN A 47 -1.07 -4.31 -10.94
N VAL A 48 -2.29 -3.75 -10.91
CA VAL A 48 -2.63 -2.52 -11.68
C VAL A 48 -1.90 -1.32 -11.11
N LEU A 49 -1.84 -1.18 -9.78
CA LEU A 49 -1.10 -0.13 -9.11
C LEU A 49 0.40 -0.19 -9.44
N LEU A 50 1.03 -1.34 -9.25
CA LEU A 50 2.47 -1.55 -9.44
C LEU A 50 2.96 -1.29 -10.88
N ARG A 51 2.05 -1.33 -11.86
CA ARG A 51 2.36 -0.94 -13.25
C ARG A 51 2.19 0.55 -13.53
N ALA A 52 1.53 1.25 -12.63
CA ALA A 52 1.17 2.65 -12.82
C ALA A 52 2.04 3.60 -12.00
N VAL A 53 2.52 3.15 -10.83
CA VAL A 53 3.39 3.95 -9.96
C VAL A 53 4.72 4.24 -10.64
N PRO A 54 5.33 5.43 -10.40
CA PRO A 54 6.70 5.72 -10.82
C PRO A 54 7.70 4.88 -10.03
N ALA A 55 8.97 4.97 -10.38
CA ALA A 55 10.05 4.47 -9.53
C ALA A 55 9.94 5.09 -8.12
N PRO A 56 10.29 4.35 -7.05
CA PRO A 56 10.22 4.88 -5.69
C PRO A 56 11.12 6.11 -5.54
N PRO A 57 10.61 7.21 -4.94
CA PRO A 57 11.43 8.39 -4.71
C PRO A 57 12.45 8.14 -3.59
N PRO A 58 13.54 8.90 -3.52
CA PRO A 58 14.37 8.92 -2.32
C PRO A 58 13.59 9.46 -1.12
N GLY A 59 13.96 9.05 0.09
CA GLY A 59 13.32 9.50 1.33
C GLY A 59 12.34 8.49 1.91
N ASP A 60 11.14 8.91 2.28
CA ASP A 60 10.16 8.09 2.99
C ASP A 60 8.96 7.74 2.10
N LEU A 61 8.75 6.44 1.88
CA LEU A 61 7.59 5.90 1.16
C LEU A 61 6.70 5.12 2.13
N LEU A 62 5.40 5.40 2.12
CA LEU A 62 4.40 4.66 2.88
C LEU A 62 3.67 3.67 1.96
N ASP A 63 3.72 2.38 2.28
CA ASP A 63 2.81 1.35 1.79
C ASP A 63 1.65 1.23 2.77
N LEU A 64 0.52 1.87 2.43
CA LEU A 64 -0.64 1.99 3.31
C LEU A 64 -1.60 0.80 3.13
N GLY A 65 -1.67 -0.07 4.14
CA GLY A 65 -2.38 -1.34 4.09
C GLY A 65 -1.55 -2.41 3.37
N SER A 66 -0.33 -2.65 3.89
CA SER A 66 0.71 -3.41 3.19
C SER A 66 0.38 -4.89 2.95
N GLY A 67 -0.51 -5.51 3.75
CA GLY A 67 -0.75 -6.94 3.68
C GLY A 67 0.55 -7.73 3.90
N TRP A 68 0.80 -8.75 3.08
CA TRP A 68 2.06 -9.50 3.11
C TRP A 68 3.24 -8.80 2.40
N GLY A 69 3.09 -7.51 2.07
CA GLY A 69 4.14 -6.62 1.62
C GLY A 69 4.36 -6.45 0.11
N PRO A 70 3.44 -6.80 -0.80
CA PRO A 70 3.74 -6.81 -2.24
C PRO A 70 4.16 -5.45 -2.82
N ILE A 71 3.58 -4.35 -2.33
CA ILE A 71 3.93 -2.99 -2.75
C ILE A 71 5.29 -2.60 -2.19
N ALA A 72 5.50 -2.79 -0.89
CA ALA A 72 6.77 -2.51 -0.23
C ALA A 72 7.92 -3.31 -0.84
N LEU A 73 7.71 -4.62 -1.11
CA LEU A 73 8.71 -5.49 -1.72
C LEU A 73 9.09 -5.03 -3.13
N GLN A 74 8.11 -4.67 -3.99
CA GLN A 74 8.44 -4.13 -5.31
C GLN A 74 9.23 -2.84 -5.20
N ALA A 75 8.79 -1.89 -4.38
CA ALA A 75 9.49 -0.63 -4.19
C ALA A 75 10.93 -0.84 -3.67
N GLY A 76 11.12 -1.77 -2.71
CA GLY A 76 12.44 -2.12 -2.19
C GLY A 76 13.36 -2.72 -3.26
N LEU A 77 12.84 -3.64 -4.07
CA LEU A 77 13.59 -4.24 -5.17
C LEU A 77 14.01 -3.21 -6.24
N GLU A 78 13.07 -2.35 -6.65
CA GLU A 78 13.36 -1.29 -7.64
C GLU A 78 14.35 -0.25 -7.11
N ALA A 79 14.22 0.14 -5.84
CA ALA A 79 15.16 1.07 -5.20
C ALA A 79 16.57 0.47 -5.08
N GLN A 80 16.66 -0.81 -4.70
CA GLN A 80 17.93 -1.55 -4.62
C GLN A 80 18.62 -1.62 -5.99
N ASP A 81 17.86 -1.98 -7.04
CA ASP A 81 18.37 -2.07 -8.42
C ASP A 81 18.85 -0.72 -8.95
N ALA A 82 18.17 0.37 -8.56
CA ALA A 82 18.49 1.73 -8.98
C ALA A 82 19.52 2.44 -8.05
N GLY A 83 19.89 1.85 -6.92
CA GLY A 83 20.76 2.48 -5.92
C GLY A 83 20.13 3.71 -5.26
N VAL A 84 18.80 3.74 -5.13
CA VAL A 84 18.03 4.83 -4.52
C VAL A 84 17.91 4.61 -3.02
N GLY A 85 18.27 5.61 -2.22
CA GLY A 85 18.11 5.59 -0.76
C GLY A 85 16.66 5.87 -0.35
N VAL A 86 15.87 4.83 -0.10
CA VAL A 86 14.48 4.92 0.34
C VAL A 86 14.28 4.20 1.67
N ARG A 87 13.42 4.74 2.54
CA ARG A 87 12.85 4.04 3.70
C ARG A 87 11.40 3.73 3.39
N ILE A 88 11.03 2.45 3.43
CA ILE A 88 9.69 2.00 3.10
C ILE A 88 8.97 1.60 4.38
N TRP A 89 7.94 2.33 4.73
CA TRP A 89 7.08 2.09 5.87
C TRP A 89 5.92 1.22 5.42
N ALA A 90 6.01 -0.08 5.69
CA ALA A 90 4.96 -1.04 5.36
C ALA A 90 3.95 -1.09 6.51
N LEU A 91 2.87 -0.31 6.39
CA LEU A 91 1.89 -0.11 7.45
C LEU A 91 0.70 -1.03 7.29
N ASP A 92 0.39 -1.79 8.33
CA ASP A 92 -0.84 -2.58 8.44
C ASP A 92 -1.30 -2.66 9.91
N VAL A 93 -2.59 -2.89 10.14
CA VAL A 93 -3.13 -3.17 11.47
C VAL A 93 -2.98 -4.66 11.83
N ASN A 94 -2.90 -5.52 10.84
CA ASN A 94 -2.81 -6.97 10.99
C ASN A 94 -1.36 -7.41 11.27
N ARG A 95 -1.07 -7.83 12.50
CA ARG A 95 0.28 -8.25 12.93
C ARG A 95 0.81 -9.45 12.13
N ARG A 96 -0.07 -10.35 11.66
CA ARG A 96 0.34 -11.45 10.78
C ARG A 96 0.84 -10.94 9.42
N SER A 97 0.16 -9.95 8.86
CA SER A 97 0.60 -9.26 7.64
C SER A 97 2.00 -8.66 7.81
N LEU A 98 2.22 -7.96 8.92
CA LEU A 98 3.53 -7.33 9.22
C LEU A 98 4.64 -8.37 9.37
N GLY A 99 4.38 -9.48 10.10
CA GLY A 99 5.36 -10.56 10.23
C GLY A 99 5.73 -11.22 8.89
N LEU A 100 4.74 -11.41 8.00
CA LEU A 100 5.00 -11.91 6.64
C LEU A 100 5.78 -10.91 5.80
N THR A 101 5.49 -9.61 5.92
CA THR A 101 6.25 -8.56 5.23
C THR A 101 7.71 -8.55 5.68
N GLU A 102 7.95 -8.68 7.00
CA GLU A 102 9.31 -8.76 7.56
C GLU A 102 10.08 -9.99 7.05
N GLU A 103 9.44 -11.19 7.11
CA GLU A 103 10.02 -12.43 6.60
C GLU A 103 10.39 -12.32 5.12
N ASN A 104 9.47 -11.80 4.30
CA ASN A 104 9.67 -11.63 2.87
C ASN A 104 10.77 -10.60 2.55
N ALA A 105 10.79 -9.46 3.25
CA ALA A 105 11.83 -8.44 3.09
C ALA A 105 13.20 -8.99 3.44
N HIS A 106 13.32 -9.69 4.56
CA HIS A 106 14.57 -10.35 4.98
C HIS A 106 15.04 -11.39 3.96
N ALA A 107 14.14 -12.25 3.47
CA ALA A 107 14.45 -13.28 2.46
C ALA A 107 14.98 -12.69 1.13
N LEU A 108 14.56 -11.46 0.80
CA LEU A 108 14.98 -10.74 -0.40
C LEU A 108 16.14 -9.75 -0.16
N GLY A 109 16.66 -9.65 1.07
CA GLY A 109 17.75 -8.73 1.41
C GLY A 109 17.35 -7.24 1.33
N LEU A 110 16.12 -6.91 1.70
CA LEU A 110 15.53 -5.57 1.59
C LEU A 110 15.49 -4.87 2.97
N ASP A 111 16.63 -4.42 3.47
CA ASP A 111 16.77 -3.75 4.77
C ASP A 111 16.08 -2.37 4.85
N SER A 112 15.64 -1.83 3.72
CA SER A 112 14.94 -0.55 3.63
C SER A 112 13.47 -0.62 4.08
N ILE A 113 12.90 -1.82 4.20
CA ILE A 113 11.49 -2.04 4.54
C ILE A 113 11.31 -2.14 6.06
N ARG A 114 10.36 -1.38 6.59
CA ARG A 114 9.99 -1.31 8.00
C ARG A 114 8.52 -1.65 8.17
N PRO A 115 8.16 -2.90 8.51
CA PRO A 115 6.80 -3.25 8.87
C PRO A 115 6.41 -2.57 10.19
N VAL A 116 5.30 -1.84 10.19
CA VAL A 116 4.88 -1.03 11.34
C VAL A 116 3.36 -1.04 11.53
N THR A 117 2.93 -0.96 12.79
CA THR A 117 1.55 -0.60 13.14
C THR A 117 1.38 0.94 13.14
N PRO A 118 0.15 1.46 13.06
CA PRO A 118 -0.09 2.91 13.03
C PRO A 118 0.56 3.69 14.18
N ASP A 119 0.58 3.14 15.38
CA ASP A 119 1.16 3.72 16.60
C ASP A 119 2.70 3.76 16.60
N GLN A 120 3.35 2.96 15.74
CA GLN A 120 4.80 2.91 15.61
C GLN A 120 5.35 3.95 14.62
N VAL A 121 4.49 4.57 13.81
CA VAL A 121 4.91 5.62 12.87
C VAL A 121 5.03 6.95 13.61
N PRO A 122 6.23 7.60 13.62
CA PRO A 122 6.40 8.88 14.30
C PRO A 122 5.35 9.92 13.88
N GLU A 123 4.74 10.63 14.84
CA GLU A 123 3.62 11.54 14.58
C GLU A 123 3.93 12.62 13.54
N ASN A 124 5.14 13.16 13.56
CA ASN A 124 5.57 14.25 12.67
C ASN A 124 6.26 13.76 11.38
N LEU A 125 6.25 12.44 11.10
CA LEU A 125 6.84 11.92 9.89
C LEU A 125 5.97 12.28 8.69
N GLU A 126 6.55 12.94 7.71
CA GLU A 126 5.94 13.17 6.40
C GLU A 126 6.56 12.25 5.34
N PHE A 127 5.78 11.87 4.35
CA PHE A 127 6.17 10.92 3.30
C PHE A 127 6.37 11.62 1.96
N ASP A 128 7.39 11.21 1.23
CA ASP A 128 7.65 11.65 -0.15
C ASP A 128 6.65 11.00 -1.12
N ALA A 129 6.23 9.76 -0.81
CA ALA A 129 5.17 9.07 -1.54
C ALA A 129 4.31 8.19 -0.61
N ILE A 130 3.04 8.00 -0.99
CA ILE A 130 2.11 7.03 -0.37
C ILE A 130 1.54 6.15 -1.48
N TRP A 131 1.75 4.84 -1.39
CA TRP A 131 1.16 3.87 -2.31
C TRP A 131 0.18 2.97 -1.57
N SER A 132 -0.99 2.69 -2.16
CA SER A 132 -2.00 1.89 -1.46
C SER A 132 -2.94 1.15 -2.40
N ASN A 133 -3.24 -0.08 -2.02
CA ASN A 133 -4.45 -0.78 -2.42
C ASN A 133 -5.38 -0.82 -1.19
N PRO A 134 -6.12 0.26 -0.92
CA PRO A 134 -6.78 0.44 0.36
C PRO A 134 -7.94 -0.55 0.57
N PRO A 135 -8.30 -0.86 1.84
CA PRO A 135 -9.34 -1.83 2.18
C PRO A 135 -10.75 -1.27 1.96
N ILE A 136 -11.21 -1.15 0.71
CA ILE A 136 -12.50 -0.55 0.37
C ILE A 136 -13.70 -1.33 0.92
N ARG A 137 -13.55 -2.65 1.14
CA ARG A 137 -14.64 -3.53 1.58
C ARG A 137 -14.95 -3.45 3.07
N VAL A 138 -14.11 -2.82 3.86
CA VAL A 138 -14.34 -2.65 5.33
C VAL A 138 -15.40 -1.61 5.66
N GLY A 139 -15.85 -0.87 4.66
CA GLY A 139 -16.83 0.20 4.81
C GLY A 139 -16.24 1.57 4.46
N LYS A 140 -17.15 2.46 4.07
CA LYS A 140 -16.80 3.79 3.59
C LYS A 140 -16.16 4.66 4.68
N GLU A 141 -16.68 4.58 5.90
CA GLU A 141 -16.19 5.34 7.04
C GLU A 141 -14.73 4.98 7.37
N VAL A 142 -14.44 3.69 7.51
CA VAL A 142 -13.07 3.20 7.81
C VAL A 142 -12.08 3.62 6.72
N LEU A 143 -12.49 3.55 5.44
CA LEU A 143 -11.65 4.01 4.33
C LEU A 143 -11.42 5.52 4.41
N HIS A 144 -12.45 6.29 4.72
CA HIS A 144 -12.34 7.75 4.85
C HIS A 144 -11.43 8.15 6.00
N ASP A 145 -11.57 7.52 7.17
CA ASP A 145 -10.71 7.76 8.34
C ASP A 145 -9.25 7.43 8.03
N LEU A 146 -9.01 6.30 7.34
CA LEU A 146 -7.68 5.93 6.90
C LEU A 146 -7.05 7.02 6.00
N LEU A 147 -7.79 7.49 5.00
CA LEU A 147 -7.26 8.47 4.05
C LEU A 147 -7.11 9.87 4.67
N THR A 148 -8.02 10.31 5.55
CA THR A 148 -7.89 11.59 6.25
C THR A 148 -6.76 11.59 7.28
N THR A 149 -6.39 10.43 7.80
CA THR A 149 -5.24 10.29 8.70
C THR A 149 -3.91 10.35 7.95
N TRP A 150 -3.80 9.67 6.82
CA TRP A 150 -2.49 9.44 6.19
C TRP A 150 -2.19 10.36 5.00
N LEU A 151 -3.17 10.77 4.19
CA LEU A 151 -2.91 11.65 3.04
C LEU A 151 -2.35 13.03 3.45
N PRO A 152 -2.81 13.68 4.55
CA PRO A 152 -2.22 14.94 4.99
C PRO A 152 -0.74 14.83 5.40
N ARG A 153 -0.23 13.63 5.58
CA ARG A 153 1.18 13.36 5.90
C ARG A 153 2.09 13.24 4.65
N LEU A 154 1.57 13.46 3.45
CA LEU A 154 2.41 13.71 2.28
C LEU A 154 3.21 15.00 2.48
N ARG A 155 4.47 15.01 2.08
CA ARG A 155 5.26 16.24 1.95
C ARG A 155 4.66 17.15 0.88
N ARG A 156 4.92 18.44 0.97
CA ARG A 156 4.64 19.36 -0.15
C ARG A 156 5.36 18.89 -1.40
N GLY A 157 4.64 18.81 -2.53
CA GLY A 157 5.11 18.23 -3.77
C GLY A 157 5.12 16.69 -3.81
N GLY A 158 4.75 16.02 -2.72
CA GLY A 158 4.65 14.55 -2.64
C GLY A 158 3.41 14.01 -3.36
N GLU A 159 3.43 12.73 -3.68
CA GLU A 159 2.37 12.04 -4.44
C GLU A 159 1.83 10.81 -3.71
N ALA A 160 0.50 10.66 -3.70
CA ALA A 160 -0.13 9.40 -3.30
C ALA A 160 -0.77 8.71 -4.50
N TRP A 161 -0.61 7.39 -4.57
CA TRP A 161 -1.12 6.53 -5.62
C TRP A 161 -2.03 5.47 -5.02
N LEU A 162 -3.33 5.55 -5.33
CA LEU A 162 -4.34 4.64 -4.81
C LEU A 162 -4.94 3.83 -5.95
N VAL A 163 -5.07 2.51 -5.78
CA VAL A 163 -5.84 1.68 -6.69
C VAL A 163 -7.21 1.35 -6.11
N VAL A 164 -8.26 1.58 -6.89
CA VAL A 164 -9.65 1.43 -6.46
C VAL A 164 -10.44 0.69 -7.54
N SER A 165 -11.25 -0.29 -7.15
CA SER A 165 -12.20 -0.92 -8.08
C SER A 165 -13.24 0.11 -8.56
N LYS A 166 -13.48 0.16 -9.87
CA LYS A 166 -14.49 1.06 -10.46
C LYS A 166 -15.87 0.84 -9.86
N ASN A 167 -16.23 -0.42 -9.61
CA ASN A 167 -17.53 -0.80 -9.07
C ASN A 167 -17.71 -0.46 -7.59
N LEU A 168 -16.62 -0.08 -6.90
CA LEU A 168 -16.60 0.31 -5.49
C LEU A 168 -16.47 1.82 -5.30
N GLY A 169 -16.84 2.62 -6.30
CA GLY A 169 -16.97 4.06 -6.16
C GLY A 169 -15.68 4.86 -6.37
N ALA A 170 -14.77 4.42 -7.23
CA ALA A 170 -13.50 5.11 -7.50
C ALA A 170 -13.67 6.61 -7.85
N ASP A 171 -14.67 6.97 -8.64
CA ASP A 171 -14.93 8.37 -9.01
C ASP A 171 -15.48 9.20 -7.84
N SER A 172 -16.36 8.59 -7.04
CA SER A 172 -16.89 9.23 -5.84
C SER A 172 -15.80 9.44 -4.79
N LEU A 173 -14.93 8.46 -4.61
CA LEU A 173 -13.79 8.58 -3.69
C LEU A 173 -12.84 9.70 -4.11
N ARG A 174 -12.52 9.82 -5.40
CA ARG A 174 -11.68 10.89 -5.92
C ARG A 174 -12.26 12.27 -5.60
N LYS A 175 -13.54 12.48 -5.89
CA LYS A 175 -14.22 13.75 -5.57
C LYS A 175 -14.22 14.03 -4.08
N TRP A 176 -14.52 13.02 -3.27
CA TRP A 176 -14.52 13.15 -1.82
C TRP A 176 -13.13 13.53 -1.27
N ILE A 177 -12.04 12.98 -1.82
CA ILE A 177 -10.68 13.34 -1.44
C ILE A 177 -10.43 14.84 -1.72
N GLU A 178 -10.77 15.33 -2.91
CA GLU A 178 -10.62 16.76 -3.28
C GLU A 178 -11.43 17.66 -2.32
N GLU A 179 -12.70 17.31 -2.09
CA GLU A 179 -13.59 18.08 -1.22
C GLU A 179 -13.12 18.08 0.25
N THR A 180 -12.54 16.97 0.73
CA THR A 180 -12.16 16.81 2.14
C THR A 180 -10.79 17.41 2.45
N LEU A 181 -9.80 17.25 1.56
CA LEU A 181 -8.44 17.73 1.78
C LEU A 181 -8.25 19.20 1.34
N GLY A 182 -9.21 19.74 0.58
CA GLY A 182 -9.21 21.14 0.15
C GLY A 182 -8.12 21.47 -0.88
N ASP A 183 -7.91 22.76 -1.11
CA ASP A 183 -7.09 23.31 -2.20
C ASP A 183 -5.59 22.94 -2.13
N ALA A 184 -5.13 22.45 -0.98
CA ALA A 184 -3.75 21.96 -0.85
C ALA A 184 -3.50 20.62 -1.53
N PHE A 185 -4.55 19.95 -2.02
CA PHE A 185 -4.46 18.65 -2.66
C PHE A 185 -5.25 18.61 -3.96
N THR A 186 -4.68 17.97 -4.96
CA THR A 186 -5.39 17.62 -6.20
C THR A 186 -5.52 16.11 -6.31
N ALA A 187 -6.67 15.62 -6.80
CA ALA A 187 -6.88 14.19 -7.03
C ALA A 187 -7.34 13.94 -8.46
N THR A 188 -6.54 13.25 -9.25
CA THR A 188 -6.79 13.00 -10.66
C THR A 188 -6.87 11.51 -10.98
N LYS A 189 -7.61 11.19 -12.04
CA LYS A 189 -7.58 9.84 -12.61
C LYS A 189 -6.29 9.70 -13.42
N HIS A 190 -5.33 8.91 -12.93
CA HIS A 190 -4.11 8.60 -13.67
C HIS A 190 -4.37 7.59 -14.80
N SER A 191 -4.92 6.41 -14.45
CA SER A 191 -5.13 5.32 -15.41
C SER A 191 -6.32 4.43 -15.03
N SER A 192 -6.69 3.54 -15.93
CA SER A 192 -7.70 2.49 -15.67
C SER A 192 -7.33 1.21 -16.40
N ALA A 193 -7.33 0.09 -15.69
CA ALA A 193 -7.08 -1.23 -16.24
C ALA A 193 -7.85 -2.31 -15.47
N LYS A 194 -8.29 -3.35 -16.14
CA LYS A 194 -8.87 -4.57 -15.54
C LYS A 194 -9.99 -4.32 -14.49
N GLY A 195 -10.83 -3.30 -14.71
CA GLY A 195 -11.90 -2.94 -13.76
C GLY A 195 -11.44 -2.07 -12.59
N PHE A 196 -10.18 -1.69 -12.51
CA PHE A 196 -9.62 -0.79 -11.50
C PHE A 196 -9.29 0.57 -12.07
N ARG A 197 -9.21 1.55 -11.19
CA ARG A 197 -8.76 2.92 -11.45
C ARG A 197 -7.60 3.24 -10.53
N VAL A 198 -6.54 3.84 -11.08
CA VAL A 198 -5.48 4.44 -10.30
C VAL A 198 -5.77 5.93 -10.17
N ILE A 199 -5.85 6.38 -8.93
CA ILE A 199 -6.03 7.78 -8.54
C ILE A 199 -4.67 8.30 -8.11
N LEU A 200 -4.24 9.40 -8.71
CA LEU A 200 -3.07 10.16 -8.31
C LEU A 200 -3.51 11.36 -7.50
N ILE A 201 -2.99 11.49 -6.29
CA ILE A 201 -3.21 12.62 -5.40
C ILE A 201 -1.87 13.32 -5.22
N ARG A 202 -1.86 14.65 -5.36
CA ARG A 202 -0.68 15.49 -5.13
C ARG A 202 -0.96 16.47 -4.02
N ARG A 203 0.00 16.63 -3.11
CA ARG A 203 0.03 17.77 -2.21
C ARG A 203 0.77 18.90 -2.91
N GLU A 204 0.10 20.04 -3.09
CA GLU A 204 0.68 21.22 -3.75
C GLU A 204 1.93 21.72 -3.00
N ALA A 205 2.86 22.35 -3.75
CA ALA A 205 4.18 22.77 -3.25
C ALA A 205 4.11 23.90 -2.21
#